data_0bd46f44135ebb196df304207afa1022
#
_entry.id   0bd46f44135ebb196df304207afa1022
#
_cell.length_a   1.000
_cell.length_b   1.000
_cell.length_c   1.000
_cell.angle_alpha   90.00
_cell.angle_beta   90.00
_cell.angle_gamma   90.00
#
_symmetry.space_group_name_H-M   'P 1'
#
loop_
_entity.id
_entity.type
_entity.pdbx_description
1 polymer ?
#
loop_
_entity_poly.entity_id
_entity_poly.type
_entity_poly.pdbx_seq_one_letter_code
_entity_poly.pdbx_strand_id
1 'polypeptide(L)'
;MKTPEELIKQYNITIAYVYERGKGTVPSGKIQIRKGDLARKNGDLDAIVAAKPEIMAILAAADEAERQKAKEREAKIDAIPGLKEIRAARADLHAWHDEWEASFCDVGGLGVRPRPEYDFEEMYKKYPRAKAYLQAEAYSCSENFSKAASGVKALNAIIDGADPATAIAAMEAEWSDYCTRHMWD
;
A
#
# COMPACT_ATOMS: atom_id res chain seq x y z
N MET A 1 -2.35 33.95 19.25
CA MET A 1 -1.79 32.68 19.70
C MET A 1 -2.11 31.67 18.61
N LYS A 2 -1.16 30.84 18.19
CA LYS A 2 -1.41 29.81 17.14
C LYS A 2 -2.19 28.64 17.74
N THR A 3 -3.09 28.05 16.95
CA THR A 3 -3.80 26.83 17.36
C THR A 3 -2.88 25.61 17.30
N PRO A 4 -3.19 24.50 17.99
CA PRO A 4 -2.44 23.24 17.90
C PRO A 4 -2.28 22.74 16.46
N GLU A 5 -3.33 22.84 15.63
CA GLU A 5 -3.33 22.43 14.23
C GLU A 5 -2.38 23.30 13.38
N GLU A 6 -2.36 24.61 13.63
CA GLU A 6 -1.42 25.53 12.98
C GLU A 6 0.03 25.19 13.33
N LEU A 7 0.30 24.87 14.60
CA LEU A 7 1.62 24.44 15.06
C LEU A 7 2.05 23.11 14.41
N ILE A 8 1.14 22.13 14.36
CA ILE A 8 1.39 20.83 13.69
C ILE A 8 1.80 21.05 12.23
N LYS A 9 1.00 21.80 11.48
CA LYS A 9 1.22 22.06 10.06
C LYS A 9 2.50 22.87 9.80
N GLN A 10 2.70 23.94 10.57
CA GLN A 10 3.83 24.87 10.37
C GLN A 10 5.16 24.19 10.67
N TYR A 11 5.24 23.43 11.76
CA TYR A 11 6.47 22.83 12.24
C TYR A 11 6.63 21.35 11.88
N ASN A 12 5.68 20.80 11.11
CA ASN A 12 5.66 19.38 10.72
C ASN A 12 5.84 18.47 11.95
N ILE A 13 4.93 18.62 12.92
CA ILE A 13 4.96 17.87 14.16
C ILE A 13 4.31 16.50 13.93
N THR A 14 4.97 15.43 14.40
CA THR A 14 4.49 14.05 14.29
C THR A 14 4.63 13.34 15.63
N ILE A 15 3.93 12.22 15.81
CA ILE A 15 4.19 11.32 16.94
C ILE A 15 5.54 10.64 16.72
N ALA A 16 6.34 10.56 17.77
CA ALA A 16 7.54 9.73 17.77
C ALA A 16 7.16 8.29 18.09
N TYR A 17 7.67 7.33 17.31
CA TYR A 17 7.44 5.91 17.50
C TYR A 17 8.72 5.24 18.00
N VAL A 18 8.56 4.17 18.77
CA VAL A 18 9.64 3.29 19.21
C VAL A 18 9.29 1.86 18.88
N TYR A 19 10.31 1.05 18.61
CA TYR A 19 10.12 -0.38 18.40
C TYR A 19 10.14 -1.11 19.74
N GLU A 20 9.06 -1.80 20.09
CA GLU A 20 8.97 -2.69 21.23
C GLU A 20 8.96 -4.16 20.76
N ARG A 21 9.88 -4.96 21.32
CA ARG A 21 9.98 -6.38 20.97
C ARG A 21 8.67 -7.11 21.29
N GLY A 22 8.09 -7.76 20.27
CA GLY A 22 6.81 -8.49 20.39
C GLY A 22 5.56 -7.65 20.16
N LYS A 23 5.66 -6.31 20.13
CA LYS A 23 4.53 -5.41 19.81
C LYS A 23 4.74 -4.62 18.53
N GLY A 24 5.97 -4.63 17.98
CA GLY A 24 6.30 -3.84 16.80
C GLY A 24 6.51 -2.35 17.11
N THR A 25 6.15 -1.48 16.16
CA THR A 25 6.31 -0.03 16.30
C THR A 25 5.12 0.56 17.04
N VAL A 26 5.38 1.17 18.22
CA VAL A 26 4.35 1.77 19.09
C VAL A 26 4.63 3.26 19.34
N PRO A 27 3.59 4.08 19.61
CA PRO A 27 3.78 5.48 19.98
C PRO A 27 4.59 5.62 21.26
N SER A 28 5.62 6.47 21.25
CA SER A 28 6.51 6.69 22.42
C SER A 28 5.95 7.64 23.48
N GLY A 29 4.77 8.23 23.26
CA GLY A 29 4.26 9.33 24.09
C GLY A 29 5.00 10.66 23.92
N LYS A 30 5.85 10.77 22.89
CA LYS A 30 6.62 11.97 22.53
C LYS A 30 6.21 12.50 21.18
N ILE A 31 6.36 13.83 20.98
CA ILE A 31 6.24 14.46 19.66
C ILE A 31 7.64 14.67 19.08
N GLN A 32 7.71 14.57 17.75
CA GLN A 32 8.89 14.94 16.97
C GLN A 32 8.59 16.21 16.19
N ILE A 33 9.44 17.23 16.32
CA ILE A 33 9.31 18.51 15.64
C ILE A 33 10.37 18.54 14.52
N ARG A 34 9.96 18.35 13.28
CA ARG A 34 10.90 18.30 12.14
C ARG A 34 11.51 19.63 11.79
N LYS A 35 10.78 20.74 12.06
CA LYS A 35 11.26 22.13 11.85
C LYS A 35 11.54 22.81 13.20
N GLY A 36 12.24 22.14 14.11
CA GLY A 36 12.50 22.62 15.47
C GLY A 36 13.31 23.94 15.52
N ASP A 37 14.28 24.13 14.60
CA ASP A 37 15.06 25.38 14.55
C ASP A 37 14.19 26.57 14.12
N LEU A 38 13.22 26.36 13.22
CA LEU A 38 12.25 27.38 12.85
C LEU A 38 11.34 27.73 14.04
N ALA A 39 10.91 26.73 14.82
CA ALA A 39 10.10 26.94 16.03
C ALA A 39 10.86 27.76 17.06
N ARG A 40 12.16 27.50 17.28
CA ARG A 40 13.03 28.31 18.16
C ARG A 40 13.14 29.75 17.65
N LYS A 41 13.46 29.91 16.36
CA LYS A 41 13.62 31.24 15.76
C LYS A 41 12.35 32.08 15.88
N ASN A 42 11.19 31.49 15.80
CA ASN A 42 9.89 32.15 15.90
C ASN A 42 9.41 32.32 17.36
N GLY A 43 10.09 31.79 18.35
CA GLY A 43 9.68 31.81 19.76
C GLY A 43 8.47 30.93 20.09
N ASP A 44 8.14 29.95 19.25
CA ASP A 44 6.93 29.12 19.40
C ASP A 44 7.17 27.80 20.17
N LEU A 45 8.38 27.54 20.64
CA LEU A 45 8.66 26.27 21.34
C LEU A 45 7.86 26.12 22.64
N ASP A 46 7.75 27.19 23.42
CA ASP A 46 6.98 27.17 24.68
C ASP A 46 5.49 26.95 24.40
N ALA A 47 4.96 27.54 23.33
CA ALA A 47 3.59 27.30 22.88
C ALA A 47 3.37 25.83 22.46
N ILE A 48 4.34 25.22 21.76
CA ILE A 48 4.28 23.80 21.38
C ILE A 48 4.33 22.90 22.61
N VAL A 49 5.18 23.22 23.59
CA VAL A 49 5.28 22.45 24.83
C VAL A 49 3.98 22.55 25.64
N ALA A 50 3.41 23.75 25.76
CA ALA A 50 2.14 23.97 26.44
C ALA A 50 0.97 23.25 25.75
N ALA A 51 0.91 23.25 24.41
CA ALA A 51 -0.11 22.59 23.61
C ALA A 51 0.15 21.09 23.37
N LYS A 52 1.23 20.51 23.93
CA LYS A 52 1.61 19.12 23.67
C LYS A 52 0.46 18.11 23.89
N PRO A 53 -0.34 18.17 24.99
CA PRO A 53 -1.43 17.23 25.18
C PRO A 53 -2.47 17.28 24.05
N GLU A 54 -2.84 18.48 23.60
CA GLU A 54 -3.80 18.69 22.51
C GLU A 54 -3.24 18.24 21.17
N ILE A 55 -1.97 18.55 20.88
CA ILE A 55 -1.24 18.09 19.70
C ILE A 55 -1.23 16.57 19.65
N MET A 56 -0.91 15.89 20.76
CA MET A 56 -0.92 14.44 20.86
C MET A 56 -2.31 13.84 20.60
N ALA A 57 -3.37 14.48 21.14
CA ALA A 57 -4.74 14.04 20.91
C ALA A 57 -5.15 14.15 19.43
N ILE A 58 -4.83 15.29 18.77
CA ILE A 58 -5.13 15.50 17.36
C ILE A 58 -4.39 14.48 16.48
N LEU A 59 -3.09 14.27 16.73
CA LEU A 59 -2.28 13.33 15.96
C LEU A 59 -2.74 11.87 16.18
N ALA A 60 -3.09 11.49 17.42
CA ALA A 60 -3.62 10.16 17.71
C ALA A 60 -4.97 9.91 17.03
N ALA A 61 -5.86 10.91 17.00
CA ALA A 61 -7.14 10.83 16.29
C ALA A 61 -6.94 10.69 14.76
N ALA A 62 -5.97 11.40 14.19
CA ALA A 62 -5.62 11.29 12.77
C ALA A 62 -5.07 9.89 12.44
N ASP A 63 -4.15 9.35 13.24
CA ASP A 63 -3.61 8.00 13.09
C ASP A 63 -4.72 6.93 13.17
N GLU A 64 -5.66 7.06 14.11
CA GLU A 64 -6.77 6.11 14.23
C GLU A 64 -7.72 6.20 13.03
N ALA A 65 -8.00 7.42 12.54
CA ALA A 65 -8.81 7.61 11.34
C ALA A 65 -8.14 6.99 10.09
N GLU A 66 -6.81 7.10 9.96
CA GLU A 66 -6.08 6.45 8.87
C GLU A 66 -6.10 4.92 9.00
N ARG A 67 -5.92 4.39 10.21
CA ARG A 67 -6.04 2.94 10.46
C ARG A 67 -7.43 2.41 10.12
N GLN A 68 -8.46 3.16 10.48
CA GLN A 68 -9.83 2.76 10.16
C GLN A 68 -10.07 2.75 8.65
N LYS A 69 -9.62 3.76 7.93
CA LYS A 69 -9.67 3.79 6.45
C LYS A 69 -8.90 2.63 5.81
N ALA A 70 -7.73 2.29 6.37
CA ALA A 70 -6.95 1.15 5.89
C ALA A 70 -7.69 -0.18 6.09
N LYS A 71 -8.33 -0.39 7.26
CA LYS A 71 -9.16 -1.58 7.54
C LYS A 71 -10.37 -1.65 6.61
N GLU A 72 -11.06 -0.53 6.39
CA GLU A 72 -12.20 -0.48 5.47
C GLU A 72 -11.78 -0.80 4.03
N ARG A 73 -10.61 -0.27 3.61
CA ARG A 73 -10.03 -0.60 2.31
C ARG A 73 -9.69 -2.08 2.18
N GLU A 74 -9.06 -2.66 3.20
CA GLU A 74 -8.72 -4.09 3.24
C GLU A 74 -9.99 -4.95 3.17
N ALA A 75 -11.02 -4.60 3.93
CA ALA A 75 -12.31 -5.29 3.88
C ALA A 75 -12.96 -5.25 2.48
N LYS A 76 -12.87 -4.11 1.77
CA LYS A 76 -13.35 -3.99 0.39
C LYS A 76 -12.53 -4.88 -0.57
N ILE A 77 -11.21 -4.96 -0.39
CA ILE A 77 -10.33 -5.83 -1.18
C ILE A 77 -10.69 -7.30 -0.92
N ASP A 78 -10.85 -7.67 0.34
CA ASP A 78 -11.21 -9.02 0.75
C ASP A 78 -12.58 -9.48 0.24
N ALA A 79 -13.48 -8.52 -0.01
CA ALA A 79 -14.80 -8.77 -0.58
C ALA A 79 -14.78 -8.96 -2.11
N ILE A 80 -13.65 -8.75 -2.80
CA ILE A 80 -13.56 -8.98 -4.26
C ILE A 80 -13.70 -10.48 -4.53
N PRO A 81 -14.74 -10.91 -5.26
CA PRO A 81 -15.00 -12.33 -5.50
C PRO A 81 -13.82 -13.02 -6.21
N GLY A 82 -13.39 -14.17 -5.69
CA GLY A 82 -12.33 -14.98 -6.26
C GLY A 82 -10.91 -14.46 -6.08
N LEU A 83 -10.70 -13.26 -5.51
CA LEU A 83 -9.37 -12.70 -5.34
C LEU A 83 -8.50 -13.55 -4.41
N LYS A 84 -9.05 -14.00 -3.27
CA LYS A 84 -8.36 -14.89 -2.33
C LYS A 84 -8.03 -16.24 -2.96
N GLU A 85 -8.96 -16.79 -3.74
CA GLU A 85 -8.78 -18.07 -4.44
C GLU A 85 -7.62 -18.00 -5.46
N ILE A 86 -7.60 -16.94 -6.30
CA ILE A 86 -6.53 -16.75 -7.29
C ILE A 86 -5.19 -16.48 -6.60
N ARG A 87 -5.16 -15.66 -5.54
CA ARG A 87 -3.94 -15.40 -4.78
C ARG A 87 -3.39 -16.67 -4.12
N ALA A 88 -4.24 -17.51 -3.56
CA ALA A 88 -3.84 -18.79 -2.98
C ALA A 88 -3.24 -19.73 -4.04
N ALA A 89 -3.88 -19.86 -5.21
CA ALA A 89 -3.37 -20.64 -6.32
C ALA A 89 -2.00 -20.14 -6.82
N ARG A 90 -1.82 -18.82 -6.94
CA ARG A 90 -0.52 -18.23 -7.30
C ARG A 90 0.54 -18.49 -6.24
N ALA A 91 0.20 -18.33 -4.96
CA ALA A 91 1.13 -18.56 -3.85
C ALA A 91 1.57 -20.03 -3.79
N ASP A 92 0.65 -20.97 -4.00
CA ASP A 92 0.98 -22.41 -4.03
C ASP A 92 1.89 -22.76 -5.22
N LEU A 93 1.64 -22.18 -6.40
CA LEU A 93 2.50 -22.36 -7.56
C LEU A 93 3.91 -21.75 -7.33
N HIS A 94 3.98 -20.62 -6.65
CA HIS A 94 5.24 -19.97 -6.31
C HIS A 94 6.04 -20.82 -5.31
N ALA A 95 5.38 -21.31 -4.25
CA ALA A 95 6.01 -22.20 -3.27
C ALA A 95 6.52 -23.50 -3.91
N TRP A 96 5.75 -24.06 -4.87
CA TRP A 96 6.21 -25.20 -5.65
C TRP A 96 7.47 -24.87 -6.46
N HIS A 97 7.51 -23.70 -7.10
CA HIS A 97 8.66 -23.25 -7.89
C HIS A 97 9.91 -23.10 -7.01
N ASP A 98 9.77 -22.50 -5.83
CA ASP A 98 10.87 -22.35 -4.87
C ASP A 98 11.40 -23.71 -4.39
N GLU A 99 10.51 -24.68 -4.10
CA GLU A 99 10.88 -26.07 -3.77
C GLU A 99 11.62 -26.74 -4.94
N TRP A 100 11.15 -26.52 -6.16
CA TRP A 100 11.75 -27.07 -7.38
C TRP A 100 13.15 -26.48 -7.62
N GLU A 101 13.33 -25.16 -7.51
CA GLU A 101 14.64 -24.52 -7.62
C GLU A 101 15.60 -24.99 -6.53
N ALA A 102 15.16 -25.08 -5.28
CA ALA A 102 15.97 -25.57 -4.19
C ALA A 102 16.45 -27.02 -4.42
N SER A 103 15.64 -27.84 -5.08
CA SER A 103 16.00 -29.24 -5.38
C SER A 103 17.19 -29.40 -6.33
N PHE A 104 17.49 -28.41 -7.16
CA PHE A 104 18.69 -28.41 -8.00
C PHE A 104 19.99 -28.15 -7.24
N CYS A 105 19.89 -27.50 -6.06
CA CYS A 105 21.05 -27.19 -5.23
C CYS A 105 21.41 -28.33 -4.27
N ASP A 106 20.49 -29.29 -4.06
CA ASP A 106 20.68 -30.39 -3.14
C ASP A 106 21.10 -31.67 -3.89
N VAL A 107 22.33 -32.12 -3.71
CA VAL A 107 22.95 -33.31 -4.37
C VAL A 107 22.23 -34.64 -4.01
N GLY A 108 21.18 -34.59 -3.23
CA GLY A 108 20.44 -35.72 -2.70
C GLY A 108 19.07 -36.04 -3.35
N GLY A 109 18.58 -35.19 -4.26
CA GLY A 109 17.38 -35.48 -5.06
C GLY A 109 16.14 -35.85 -4.25
N LEU A 110 15.81 -35.10 -3.21
CA LEU A 110 14.52 -35.27 -2.53
C LEU A 110 13.41 -34.87 -3.51
N GLY A 111 12.48 -35.80 -3.74
CA GLY A 111 11.41 -35.65 -4.72
C GLY A 111 10.55 -34.39 -4.42
N VAL A 112 10.58 -33.45 -5.36
CA VAL A 112 9.67 -32.33 -5.34
C VAL A 112 8.24 -32.82 -5.52
N ARG A 113 7.29 -32.27 -4.78
CA ARG A 113 5.87 -32.58 -4.98
C ARG A 113 5.45 -32.35 -6.43
N PRO A 114 4.43 -33.00 -6.95
CA PRO A 114 3.91 -32.76 -8.30
C PRO A 114 3.54 -31.29 -8.44
N ARG A 115 3.79 -30.73 -9.64
CA ARG A 115 3.41 -29.35 -9.95
C ARG A 115 1.90 -29.17 -9.78
N PRO A 116 1.43 -28.17 -9.01
CA PRO A 116 0.01 -27.86 -8.94
C PRO A 116 -0.52 -27.43 -10.31
N GLU A 117 -1.69 -27.93 -10.67
CA GLU A 117 -2.37 -27.57 -11.92
C GLU A 117 -3.52 -26.62 -11.61
N TYR A 118 -3.44 -25.39 -12.14
CA TYR A 118 -4.48 -24.36 -12.03
C TYR A 118 -4.84 -23.84 -13.40
N ASP A 119 -6.12 -23.83 -13.75
CA ASP A 119 -6.62 -23.14 -14.93
C ASP A 119 -6.90 -21.67 -14.60
N PHE A 120 -5.85 -20.85 -14.68
CA PHE A 120 -5.98 -19.40 -14.44
C PHE A 120 -6.86 -18.70 -15.48
N GLU A 121 -6.97 -19.21 -16.71
CA GLU A 121 -7.88 -18.63 -17.71
C GLU A 121 -9.33 -18.79 -17.28
N GLU A 122 -9.71 -19.98 -16.84
CA GLU A 122 -11.05 -20.21 -16.32
C GLU A 122 -11.32 -19.40 -15.06
N MET A 123 -10.38 -19.35 -14.12
CA MET A 123 -10.49 -18.52 -12.92
C MET A 123 -10.69 -17.03 -13.27
N TYR A 124 -9.96 -16.51 -14.25
CA TYR A 124 -10.12 -15.11 -14.70
C TYR A 124 -11.41 -14.84 -15.44
N LYS A 125 -11.94 -15.81 -16.19
CA LYS A 125 -13.28 -15.73 -16.80
C LYS A 125 -14.37 -15.70 -15.73
N LYS A 126 -14.23 -16.55 -14.72
CA LYS A 126 -15.16 -16.63 -13.59
C LYS A 126 -15.15 -15.39 -12.70
N TYR A 127 -13.97 -14.79 -12.50
CA TYR A 127 -13.75 -13.67 -11.58
C TYR A 127 -13.10 -12.45 -12.28
N PRO A 128 -13.82 -11.76 -13.18
CA PRO A 128 -13.25 -10.67 -13.98
C PRO A 128 -12.78 -9.49 -13.11
N ARG A 129 -13.43 -9.24 -11.98
CA ARG A 129 -13.03 -8.17 -11.05
C ARG A 129 -11.72 -8.49 -10.35
N ALA A 130 -11.50 -9.74 -9.94
CA ALA A 130 -10.22 -10.17 -9.36
C ALA A 130 -9.09 -10.11 -10.39
N LYS A 131 -9.34 -10.52 -11.64
CA LYS A 131 -8.39 -10.36 -12.75
C LYS A 131 -7.96 -8.91 -12.93
N ALA A 132 -8.92 -8.01 -13.04
CA ALA A 132 -8.65 -6.58 -13.22
C ALA A 132 -7.89 -5.99 -12.02
N TYR A 133 -8.27 -6.37 -10.79
CA TYR A 133 -7.55 -5.95 -9.59
C TYR A 133 -6.08 -6.38 -9.64
N LEU A 134 -5.78 -7.65 -9.96
CA LEU A 134 -4.42 -8.17 -10.05
C LEU A 134 -3.61 -7.54 -11.19
N GLN A 135 -4.26 -7.18 -12.29
CA GLN A 135 -3.63 -6.45 -13.40
C GLN A 135 -3.25 -5.03 -12.97
N ALA A 136 -4.15 -4.31 -12.32
CA ALA A 136 -3.89 -2.97 -11.80
C ALA A 136 -2.83 -2.99 -10.68
N GLU A 137 -2.83 -4.02 -9.81
CA GLU A 137 -1.82 -4.26 -8.79
C GLU A 137 -0.42 -4.42 -9.41
N ALA A 138 -0.29 -5.22 -10.48
CA ALA A 138 0.97 -5.38 -11.19
C ALA A 138 1.48 -4.06 -11.81
N TYR A 139 0.59 -3.23 -12.34
CA TYR A 139 0.95 -1.89 -12.84
C TYR A 139 1.41 -0.98 -11.70
N SER A 140 0.73 -0.99 -10.55
CA SER A 140 1.06 -0.16 -9.39
C SER A 140 2.44 -0.46 -8.79
N CYS A 141 2.95 -1.66 -8.99
CA CYS A 141 4.29 -2.09 -8.55
C CYS A 141 5.39 -1.80 -9.59
N SER A 142 5.08 -1.09 -10.69
CA SER A 142 6.06 -0.76 -11.72
C SER A 142 7.09 0.24 -11.20
N GLU A 143 8.36 0.08 -11.60
CA GLU A 143 9.43 1.07 -11.36
C GLU A 143 9.17 2.39 -12.11
N ASN A 144 8.43 2.35 -13.22
CA ASN A 144 8.02 3.56 -13.93
C ASN A 144 6.89 4.26 -13.16
N PHE A 145 7.17 5.48 -12.70
CA PHE A 145 6.25 6.27 -11.87
C PHE A 145 4.88 6.51 -12.54
N SER A 146 4.87 6.83 -13.84
CA SER A 146 3.60 7.10 -14.57
C SER A 146 2.77 5.82 -14.72
N LYS A 147 3.41 4.68 -14.99
CA LYS A 147 2.75 3.38 -15.02
C LYS A 147 2.20 3.00 -13.64
N ALA A 148 3.00 3.18 -12.59
CA ALA A 148 2.57 2.94 -11.23
C ALA A 148 1.38 3.82 -10.83
N ALA A 149 1.41 5.11 -11.17
CA ALA A 149 0.32 6.04 -10.89
C ALA A 149 -1.00 5.64 -11.57
N SER A 150 -0.97 5.21 -12.85
CA SER A 150 -2.16 4.71 -13.56
C SER A 150 -2.69 3.42 -12.91
N GLY A 151 -1.80 2.51 -12.49
CA GLY A 151 -2.16 1.31 -11.75
C GLY A 151 -2.86 1.62 -10.42
N VAL A 152 -2.34 2.57 -9.64
CA VAL A 152 -2.96 3.00 -8.37
C VAL A 152 -4.35 3.60 -8.59
N LYS A 153 -4.55 4.40 -9.65
CA LYS A 153 -5.88 4.94 -10.00
C LYS A 153 -6.88 3.83 -10.31
N ALA A 154 -6.47 2.86 -11.14
CA ALA A 154 -7.31 1.71 -11.50
C ALA A 154 -7.65 0.85 -10.27
N LEU A 155 -6.67 0.55 -9.41
CA LEU A 155 -6.89 -0.16 -8.15
C LEU A 155 -7.97 0.52 -7.30
N ASN A 156 -7.84 1.83 -7.08
CA ASN A 156 -8.79 2.57 -6.28
C ASN A 156 -10.20 2.53 -6.90
N ALA A 157 -10.31 2.74 -8.20
CA ALA A 157 -11.59 2.66 -8.91
C ALA A 157 -12.24 1.27 -8.76
N ILE A 158 -11.47 0.18 -8.93
CA ILE A 158 -11.96 -1.19 -8.77
C ILE A 158 -12.41 -1.45 -7.33
N ILE A 159 -11.63 -1.03 -6.33
CA ILE A 159 -11.97 -1.19 -4.90
C ILE A 159 -13.25 -0.43 -4.56
N ASP A 160 -13.45 0.76 -5.13
CA ASP A 160 -14.62 1.60 -4.88
C ASP A 160 -15.84 1.24 -5.73
N GLY A 161 -15.78 0.18 -6.53
CA GLY A 161 -16.94 -0.41 -7.19
C GLY A 161 -17.10 -0.07 -8.67
N ALA A 162 -16.15 0.61 -9.29
CA ALA A 162 -16.17 0.86 -10.73
C ALA A 162 -16.22 -0.43 -11.55
N ASP A 163 -16.69 -0.32 -12.80
CA ASP A 163 -16.63 -1.41 -13.74
C ASP A 163 -15.17 -1.79 -14.03
N PRO A 164 -14.79 -3.07 -13.84
CA PRO A 164 -13.40 -3.49 -13.96
C PRO A 164 -12.81 -3.27 -15.36
N ALA A 165 -13.60 -3.52 -16.41
CA ALA A 165 -13.14 -3.38 -17.79
C ALA A 165 -12.84 -1.90 -18.12
N THR A 166 -13.73 -1.00 -17.70
CA THR A 166 -13.56 0.45 -17.86
C THR A 166 -12.31 0.95 -17.10
N ALA A 167 -12.10 0.48 -15.86
CA ALA A 167 -10.93 0.89 -15.07
C ALA A 167 -9.62 0.44 -15.72
N ILE A 168 -9.56 -0.78 -16.27
CA ILE A 168 -8.38 -1.30 -16.94
C ILE A 168 -8.14 -0.58 -18.28
N ALA A 169 -9.19 -0.36 -19.07
CA ALA A 169 -9.06 0.37 -20.34
C ALA A 169 -8.51 1.79 -20.12
N ALA A 170 -8.99 2.49 -19.09
CA ALA A 170 -8.49 3.82 -18.73
C ALA A 170 -7.01 3.79 -18.31
N MET A 171 -6.60 2.79 -17.52
CA MET A 171 -5.21 2.59 -17.09
C MET A 171 -4.27 2.35 -18.29
N GLU A 172 -4.68 1.48 -19.21
CA GLU A 172 -3.89 1.13 -20.40
C GLU A 172 -3.80 2.31 -21.37
N ALA A 173 -4.88 3.06 -21.54
CA ALA A 173 -4.89 4.27 -22.37
C ALA A 173 -3.97 5.36 -21.81
N GLU A 174 -4.00 5.60 -20.50
CA GLU A 174 -3.11 6.58 -19.83
C GLU A 174 -1.63 6.19 -19.98
N TRP A 175 -1.32 4.90 -19.85
CA TRP A 175 0.03 4.39 -20.05
C TRP A 175 0.50 4.49 -21.51
N SER A 176 -0.37 4.11 -22.46
CA SER A 176 -0.09 4.21 -23.90
C SER A 176 0.17 5.65 -24.35
N ASP A 177 -0.63 6.58 -23.86
CA ASP A 177 -0.48 8.02 -24.14
C ASP A 177 0.83 8.56 -23.56
N TYR A 178 1.24 8.11 -22.35
CA TYR A 178 2.53 8.43 -21.78
C TYR A 178 3.68 7.91 -22.65
N CYS A 179 3.64 6.64 -23.06
CA CYS A 179 4.66 6.05 -23.92
C CYS A 179 4.77 6.80 -25.27
N THR A 180 3.64 7.16 -25.88
CA THR A 180 3.63 7.91 -27.14
C THR A 180 4.30 9.27 -27.01
N ARG A 181 4.15 9.94 -25.86
CA ARG A 181 4.76 11.28 -25.64
C ARG A 181 6.25 11.23 -25.26
N HIS A 182 6.73 10.14 -24.67
CA HIS A 182 8.05 10.11 -24.03
C HIS A 182 9.03 9.04 -24.59
N MET A 183 8.59 8.18 -25.49
CA MET A 183 9.47 7.17 -26.10
C MET A 183 10.08 7.58 -27.44
N TRP A 184 9.81 8.79 -27.93
CA TRP A 184 10.30 9.31 -29.20
C TRP A 184 11.22 10.54 -29.05
N ASP A 185 11.58 10.90 -27.82
CA ASP A 185 12.63 11.88 -27.50
C ASP A 185 13.92 11.16 -27.06
#